data_52fed638edcb2f44ae816b00559e81b6
#
_entry.id   52fed638edcb2f44ae816b00559e81b6
#
_cell.length_a   1.000
_cell.length_b   1.000
_cell.length_c   1.000
_cell.angle_alpha   90.00
_cell.angle_beta   90.00
_cell.angle_gamma   90.00
#
_symmetry.space_group_name_H-M   'P 1'
#
loop_
_entity.id
_entity.type
_entity.pdbx_description
1 polymer ?
#
loop_
_entity_poly.entity_id
_entity_poly.type
_entity_poly.pdbx_seq_one_letter_code
_entity_poly.pdbx_strand_id
1 'polypeptide(L)'
;MQRNFILTDVMKTGAHQTYERFLDAHSLPDQKMDYTGEYYTLHNYDLDAYDRKFAFIDRTIVNDRVCANPEYQKELLIRVRLLHSQGFKFIMASPWESHENIKSGNIYPNDIKGITSFNWTGGVSWFWWYMYDKHLNNTFKFTHDHFGSYFYKKHDFLYLNKIPREHRVKLYNKLLKEGVLSNSLYTFLELDKPVRLTQEHELPWVKPEDYPIWGLDQDITEQPYIDTVCSIVSETNDNDTDVFMTEKIWKPIMAQHVFVVHGNHLYLQKLREIGFKTFGSYFDESYDLENDKDKKIDAIVSLCKHLKTVNWQDIYRQTIALRQHNYDTFFNKEKLSAEVNKTLIGFLEFFDSSQVSS
;
A
#
# COMPACT_ATOMS: atom_id res chain seq x y z
N MET A 1 -22.14 20.81 -17.84
CA MET A 1 -22.02 21.70 -16.66
C MET A 1 -20.82 21.27 -15.87
N GLN A 2 -19.91 22.20 -15.63
CA GLN A 2 -18.77 21.93 -14.76
C GLN A 2 -19.28 21.73 -13.33
N ARG A 3 -18.99 20.59 -12.71
CA ARG A 3 -19.42 20.29 -11.34
C ARG A 3 -18.33 20.77 -10.37
N ASN A 4 -18.72 21.54 -9.38
CA ASN A 4 -17.82 22.03 -8.35
C ASN A 4 -17.92 21.14 -7.11
N PHE A 5 -16.76 20.72 -6.61
CA PHE A 5 -16.64 19.91 -5.41
C PHE A 5 -15.85 20.66 -4.35
N ILE A 6 -16.20 20.48 -3.10
CA ILE A 6 -15.36 20.88 -1.98
C ILE A 6 -15.05 19.69 -1.10
N LEU A 7 -13.80 19.56 -0.73
CA LEU A 7 -13.25 18.52 0.15
C LEU A 7 -12.66 19.14 1.41
N THR A 8 -12.92 18.55 2.53
CA THR A 8 -12.32 18.97 3.81
C THR A 8 -11.89 17.77 4.64
N ASP A 9 -10.95 17.99 5.53
CA ASP A 9 -10.53 17.02 6.55
C ASP A 9 -11.28 17.23 7.85
N VAL A 10 -11.89 16.21 8.42
CA VAL A 10 -12.61 16.32 9.71
C VAL A 10 -11.63 16.52 10.85
N MET A 11 -10.47 15.90 10.77
CA MET A 11 -9.39 16.02 11.75
C MET A 11 -8.07 16.31 11.03
N LYS A 12 -7.29 17.24 11.55
CA LYS A 12 -5.95 17.54 11.00
C LYS A 12 -5.02 16.35 11.17
N THR A 13 -4.86 15.59 10.10
CA THR A 13 -4.13 14.33 10.13
C THR A 13 -2.71 14.45 9.57
N GLY A 14 -2.42 15.51 8.82
CA GLY A 14 -1.19 15.66 8.03
C GLY A 14 -1.19 14.82 6.74
N ALA A 15 -2.13 13.90 6.61
CA ALA A 15 -2.28 13.09 5.40
C ALA A 15 -2.98 13.86 4.26
N HIS A 16 -3.62 14.99 4.56
CA HIS A 16 -4.39 15.79 3.61
C HIS A 16 -3.59 16.16 2.34
N GLN A 17 -2.33 16.56 2.46
CA GLN A 17 -1.50 16.94 1.30
C GLN A 17 -1.29 15.77 0.34
N THR A 18 -1.23 14.56 0.85
CA THR A 18 -1.07 13.36 0.04
C THR A 18 -2.38 12.99 -0.66
N TYR A 19 -3.52 13.15 0.01
CA TYR A 19 -4.85 12.97 -0.60
C TYR A 19 -5.14 14.04 -1.65
N GLU A 20 -4.82 15.29 -1.37
CA GLU A 20 -4.92 16.40 -2.31
C GLU A 20 -4.13 16.10 -3.59
N ARG A 21 -2.86 15.76 -3.48
CA ARG A 21 -2.01 15.40 -4.62
C ARG A 21 -2.51 14.17 -5.39
N PHE A 22 -3.04 13.18 -4.67
CA PHE A 22 -3.64 12.00 -5.28
C PHE A 22 -4.89 12.36 -6.10
N LEU A 23 -5.77 13.18 -5.56
CA LEU A 23 -7.00 13.61 -6.22
C LEU A 23 -6.69 14.55 -7.38
N ASP A 24 -5.76 15.50 -7.22
CA ASP A 24 -5.35 16.43 -8.28
C ASP A 24 -4.68 15.70 -9.45
N ALA A 25 -3.86 14.69 -9.17
CA ALA A 25 -3.20 13.89 -10.20
C ALA A 25 -4.20 13.09 -11.06
N HIS A 26 -5.40 12.86 -10.54
CA HIS A 26 -6.44 12.05 -11.14
C HIS A 26 -7.76 12.80 -11.30
N SER A 27 -7.73 14.16 -11.30
CA SER A 27 -8.92 14.96 -11.51
C SER A 27 -9.68 14.49 -12.75
N LEU A 28 -10.97 14.18 -12.58
CA LEU A 28 -11.82 13.81 -13.69
C LEU A 28 -11.95 15.02 -14.63
N PRO A 29 -11.93 14.82 -15.96
CA PRO A 29 -12.13 15.90 -16.91
C PRO A 29 -13.43 16.65 -16.59
N ASP A 30 -13.40 17.99 -16.67
CA ASP A 30 -14.53 18.87 -16.41
C ASP A 30 -15.01 19.00 -14.96
N GLN A 31 -14.18 18.67 -13.98
CA GLN A 31 -14.54 18.90 -12.57
C GLN A 31 -13.53 19.86 -11.92
N LYS A 32 -14.06 20.85 -11.20
CA LYS A 32 -13.28 21.72 -10.34
C LYS A 32 -13.39 21.23 -8.91
N MET A 33 -12.26 20.97 -8.29
CA MET A 33 -12.18 20.50 -6.92
C MET A 33 -11.42 21.52 -6.07
N ASP A 34 -12.08 22.02 -5.04
CA ASP A 34 -11.45 22.87 -4.02
C ASP A 34 -11.21 22.03 -2.77
N TYR A 35 -10.01 22.11 -2.23
CA TYR A 35 -9.60 21.39 -1.04
C TYR A 35 -9.25 22.37 0.10
N THR A 36 -9.86 22.15 1.27
CA THR A 36 -9.69 23.06 2.40
C THR A 36 -8.92 22.34 3.48
N GLY A 37 -7.91 21.79 3.45
CA GLY A 37 -7.09 21.07 4.43
C GLY A 37 -7.63 20.92 5.87
N GLU A 38 -8.48 21.83 6.30
CA GLU A 38 -9.04 21.86 7.67
C GLU A 38 -10.47 22.38 7.67
N TYR A 39 -11.39 21.71 8.38
CA TYR A 39 -12.82 22.04 8.41
C TYR A 39 -13.10 23.49 8.87
N TYR A 40 -12.27 24.04 9.74
CA TYR A 40 -12.45 25.42 10.23
C TYR A 40 -12.08 26.51 9.21
N THR A 41 -11.46 26.16 8.10
CA THR A 41 -11.23 27.10 6.99
C THR A 41 -12.42 27.17 6.05
N LEU A 42 -13.45 26.32 6.22
CA LEU A 42 -14.65 26.30 5.40
C LEU A 42 -15.42 27.64 5.40
N HIS A 43 -15.30 28.44 6.44
CA HIS A 43 -15.92 29.77 6.48
C HIS A 43 -15.39 30.75 5.45
N ASN A 44 -14.26 30.44 4.81
CA ASN A 44 -13.70 31.21 3.70
C ASN A 44 -14.34 30.86 2.34
N TYR A 45 -15.22 29.88 2.30
CA TYR A 45 -15.82 29.38 1.07
C TYR A 45 -17.34 29.62 1.09
N ASP A 46 -17.86 29.98 -0.08
CA ASP A 46 -19.31 29.98 -0.29
C ASP A 46 -19.76 28.53 -0.55
N LEU A 47 -20.20 27.85 0.49
CA LEU A 47 -20.59 26.45 0.42
C LEU A 47 -21.78 26.18 -0.50
N ASP A 48 -22.59 27.18 -0.80
CA ASP A 48 -23.75 27.04 -1.70
C ASP A 48 -23.33 27.04 -3.18
N ALA A 49 -22.10 27.49 -3.46
CA ALA A 49 -21.51 27.41 -4.80
C ALA A 49 -21.06 26.00 -5.20
N TYR A 50 -21.08 25.02 -4.27
CA TYR A 50 -20.63 23.67 -4.53
C TYR A 50 -21.79 22.69 -4.67
N ASP A 51 -21.80 21.96 -5.78
CA ASP A 51 -22.77 20.90 -6.06
C ASP A 51 -22.62 19.73 -5.09
N ARG A 52 -21.39 19.49 -4.59
CA ARG A 52 -21.06 18.36 -3.72
C ARG A 52 -20.02 18.75 -2.65
N LYS A 53 -20.30 18.31 -1.43
CA LYS A 53 -19.49 18.59 -0.24
C LYS A 53 -19.07 17.30 0.41
N PHE A 54 -17.77 17.10 0.59
CA PHE A 54 -17.19 15.88 1.13
C PHE A 54 -16.29 16.14 2.32
N ALA A 55 -16.37 15.29 3.30
CA ALA A 55 -15.52 15.32 4.46
C ALA A 55 -14.77 13.97 4.62
N PHE A 56 -13.45 14.04 4.62
CA PHE A 56 -12.59 12.88 4.84
C PHE A 56 -12.41 12.62 6.33
N ILE A 57 -12.51 11.36 6.70
CA ILE A 57 -12.12 10.85 7.99
C ILE A 57 -11.03 9.81 7.77
N ASP A 58 -9.79 10.16 8.11
CA ASP A 58 -8.68 9.20 8.08
C ASP A 58 -8.82 8.25 9.27
N ARG A 59 -9.12 7.00 8.97
CA ARG A 59 -9.37 5.99 9.96
C ARG A 59 -8.15 5.60 10.75
N THR A 60 -6.97 5.54 10.14
CA THR A 60 -5.75 5.12 10.82
C THR A 60 -5.43 6.07 11.97
N ILE A 61 -5.58 7.37 11.74
CA ILE A 61 -5.35 8.38 12.77
C ILE A 61 -6.48 8.41 13.78
N VAL A 62 -7.71 8.21 13.33
CA VAL A 62 -8.86 8.09 14.23
C VAL A 62 -8.68 6.88 15.16
N ASN A 63 -8.22 5.74 14.68
CA ASN A 63 -7.94 4.57 15.52
C ASN A 63 -6.89 4.86 16.58
N ASP A 64 -5.74 5.37 16.18
CA ASP A 64 -4.61 5.52 17.09
C ASP A 64 -4.80 6.65 18.11
N ARG A 65 -5.42 7.75 17.69
CA ARG A 65 -5.58 8.94 18.54
C ARG A 65 -6.93 9.05 19.23
N VAL A 66 -8.00 8.69 18.52
CA VAL A 66 -9.38 8.87 19.02
C VAL A 66 -9.79 7.75 19.96
N CYS A 67 -9.41 6.48 19.66
CA CYS A 67 -9.72 5.39 20.57
C CYS A 67 -8.96 5.46 21.90
N ALA A 68 -7.79 6.11 21.90
CA ALA A 68 -6.98 6.28 23.10
C ALA A 68 -7.33 7.54 23.93
N ASN A 69 -8.09 8.49 23.38
CA ASN A 69 -8.37 9.77 24.05
C ASN A 69 -9.84 10.21 23.91
N PRO A 70 -10.62 10.20 25.01
CA PRO A 70 -12.03 10.58 25.00
C PRO A 70 -12.31 12.02 24.53
N GLU A 71 -11.40 12.97 24.74
CA GLU A 71 -11.56 14.34 24.28
C GLU A 71 -11.49 14.42 22.75
N TYR A 72 -10.61 13.64 22.12
CA TYR A 72 -10.57 13.54 20.66
C TYR A 72 -11.85 12.94 20.07
N GLN A 73 -12.42 11.91 20.74
CA GLN A 73 -13.71 11.34 20.31
C GLN A 73 -14.81 12.39 20.35
N LYS A 74 -14.89 13.15 21.44
CA LYS A 74 -15.87 14.22 21.59
C LYS A 74 -15.72 15.30 20.52
N GLU A 75 -14.49 15.71 20.24
CA GLU A 75 -14.19 16.69 19.21
C GLU A 75 -14.56 16.18 17.81
N LEU A 76 -14.21 14.95 17.47
CA LEU A 76 -14.60 14.31 16.21
C LEU A 76 -16.11 14.31 16.02
N LEU A 77 -16.87 13.92 17.05
CA LEU A 77 -18.33 13.89 17.02
C LEU A 77 -18.94 15.28 16.78
N ILE A 78 -18.41 16.30 17.41
CA ILE A 78 -18.85 17.70 17.23
C ILE A 78 -18.63 18.11 15.77
N ARG A 79 -17.45 17.87 15.22
CA ARG A 79 -17.08 18.23 13.85
C ARG A 79 -17.91 17.49 12.82
N VAL A 80 -18.12 16.19 13.00
CA VAL A 80 -18.95 15.37 12.11
C VAL A 80 -20.39 15.87 12.08
N ARG A 81 -20.99 16.19 13.25
CA ARG A 81 -22.34 16.74 13.33
C ARG A 81 -22.45 18.11 12.65
N LEU A 82 -21.47 18.97 12.84
CA LEU A 82 -21.42 20.27 12.20
C LEU A 82 -21.37 20.14 10.68
N LEU A 83 -20.44 19.35 10.15
CA LEU A 83 -20.30 19.15 8.71
C LEU A 83 -21.54 18.46 8.11
N HIS A 84 -22.13 17.50 8.81
CA HIS A 84 -23.38 16.87 8.39
C HIS A 84 -24.52 17.88 8.27
N SER A 85 -24.65 18.80 9.23
CA SER A 85 -25.66 19.87 9.19
C SER A 85 -25.44 20.88 8.04
N GLN A 86 -24.22 20.95 7.49
CA GLN A 86 -23.86 21.76 6.31
C GLN A 86 -23.97 20.98 4.99
N GLY A 87 -24.51 19.76 5.04
CA GLY A 87 -24.73 18.92 3.85
C GLY A 87 -23.50 18.14 3.37
N PHE A 88 -22.44 18.03 4.20
CA PHE A 88 -21.29 17.22 3.87
C PHE A 88 -21.63 15.72 3.97
N LYS A 89 -21.13 14.96 3.01
CA LYS A 89 -21.10 13.49 3.02
C LYS A 89 -19.71 13.01 3.41
N PHE A 90 -19.64 11.87 4.06
CA PHE A 90 -18.41 11.41 4.69
C PHE A 90 -17.73 10.29 3.89
N ILE A 91 -16.42 10.41 3.77
CA ILE A 91 -15.54 9.41 3.23
C ILE A 91 -14.67 8.89 4.35
N MET A 92 -14.84 7.61 4.65
CA MET A 92 -13.97 6.88 5.55
C MET A 92 -12.76 6.39 4.75
N ALA A 93 -11.68 7.14 4.82
CA ALA A 93 -10.47 6.79 4.12
C ALA A 93 -9.57 5.92 5.00
N SER A 94 -9.23 4.73 4.53
CA SER A 94 -8.21 3.87 5.14
C SER A 94 -7.27 3.37 4.06
N PRO A 95 -6.35 4.22 3.58
CA PRO A 95 -5.43 3.83 2.53
C PRO A 95 -4.46 2.72 2.97
N TRP A 96 -4.30 2.55 4.29
CA TRP A 96 -3.32 1.68 4.92
C TRP A 96 -3.90 0.34 5.42
N GLU A 97 -5.22 0.13 5.34
CA GLU A 97 -5.89 -1.03 5.92
C GLU A 97 -6.83 -1.71 4.92
N SER A 98 -7.06 -3.01 5.14
CA SER A 98 -8.03 -3.77 4.37
C SER A 98 -9.47 -3.42 4.75
N HIS A 99 -10.40 -3.71 3.84
CA HIS A 99 -11.84 -3.45 4.03
C HIS A 99 -12.43 -4.15 5.28
N GLU A 100 -11.90 -5.30 5.69
CA GLU A 100 -12.37 -6.01 6.90
C GLU A 100 -12.02 -5.32 8.19
N ASN A 101 -10.82 -4.75 8.27
CA ASN A 101 -10.46 -3.92 9.42
C ASN A 101 -11.40 -2.72 9.55
N ILE A 102 -11.99 -2.28 8.43
CA ILE A 102 -13.01 -1.24 8.42
C ILE A 102 -14.35 -1.75 8.96
N LYS A 103 -14.76 -2.96 8.62
CA LYS A 103 -16.02 -3.56 9.09
C LYS A 103 -15.96 -3.99 10.55
N SER A 104 -14.84 -4.51 11.02
CA SER A 104 -14.67 -5.02 12.39
C SER A 104 -14.43 -3.93 13.44
N GLY A 105 -14.15 -2.70 13.03
CA GLY A 105 -13.82 -1.64 13.97
C GLY A 105 -15.05 -1.08 14.69
N ASN A 106 -15.14 -1.31 15.99
CA ASN A 106 -16.00 -0.60 16.94
C ASN A 106 -15.63 0.90 17.07
N ILE A 107 -15.26 1.58 15.97
CA ILE A 107 -14.58 2.88 16.00
C ILE A 107 -15.57 4.02 16.00
N TYR A 108 -16.80 3.77 15.55
CA TYR A 108 -17.83 4.75 15.63
C TYR A 108 -18.64 4.52 16.89
N PRO A 109 -18.66 5.52 17.79
CA PRO A 109 -19.68 5.52 18.80
C PRO A 109 -21.02 5.31 18.11
N ASN A 110 -21.86 4.46 18.67
CA ASN A 110 -23.24 4.21 18.20
C ASN A 110 -24.07 5.50 18.02
N ASP A 111 -23.53 6.66 18.37
CA ASP A 111 -24.13 7.97 18.33
C ASP A 111 -24.10 8.67 16.96
N ILE A 112 -23.34 8.13 15.97
CA ILE A 112 -23.39 8.65 14.60
C ILE A 112 -24.43 7.87 13.76
N LYS A 113 -25.54 7.50 14.37
CA LYS A 113 -26.67 6.88 13.66
C LYS A 113 -27.19 7.83 12.60
N GLY A 114 -27.28 7.35 11.36
CA GLY A 114 -27.83 8.09 10.23
C GLY A 114 -26.80 8.76 9.33
N ILE A 115 -25.50 8.69 9.66
CA ILE A 115 -24.45 9.17 8.76
C ILE A 115 -24.04 8.02 7.83
N THR A 116 -24.34 8.17 6.56
CA THR A 116 -23.86 7.25 5.52
C THR A 116 -22.46 7.65 5.12
N SER A 117 -21.52 6.72 5.16
CA SER A 117 -20.15 6.94 4.73
C SER A 117 -19.77 6.00 3.60
N PHE A 118 -18.96 6.49 2.66
CA PHE A 118 -18.27 5.66 1.69
C PHE A 118 -16.97 5.18 2.31
N ASN A 119 -16.79 3.88 2.36
CA ASN A 119 -15.54 3.30 2.85
C ASN A 119 -14.56 3.18 1.69
N TRP A 120 -13.57 4.06 1.66
CA TRP A 120 -12.51 4.02 0.68
C TRP A 120 -11.29 3.33 1.27
N THR A 121 -11.01 2.15 0.76
CA THR A 121 -9.73 1.50 0.96
C THR A 121 -8.86 1.86 -0.22
N GLY A 122 -7.69 2.40 0.02
CA GLY A 122 -6.74 2.72 -1.05
C GLY A 122 -6.33 1.49 -1.87
N GLY A 123 -6.52 0.31 -1.29
CA GLY A 123 -6.32 -0.98 -1.93
C GLY A 123 -5.00 -1.04 -2.69
N VAL A 124 -5.07 -1.53 -3.92
CA VAL A 124 -3.91 -1.66 -4.80
C VAL A 124 -3.43 -0.30 -5.32
N SER A 125 -4.37 0.59 -5.64
CA SER A 125 -4.07 1.82 -6.38
C SER A 125 -3.32 2.87 -5.57
N TRP A 126 -3.58 2.97 -4.27
CA TRP A 126 -2.95 3.98 -3.41
C TRP A 126 -1.43 3.84 -3.33
N PHE A 127 -0.91 2.67 -2.93
CA PHE A 127 0.52 2.45 -2.82
C PHE A 127 1.21 2.43 -4.18
N TRP A 128 0.53 1.95 -5.24
CA TRP A 128 1.06 2.03 -6.58
C TRP A 128 1.25 3.48 -7.00
N TRP A 129 0.21 4.31 -6.88
CA TRP A 129 0.30 5.74 -7.18
C TRP A 129 1.38 6.43 -6.34
N TYR A 130 1.40 6.17 -5.04
CA TYR A 130 2.33 6.80 -4.12
C TYR A 130 3.79 6.49 -4.47
N MET A 131 4.10 5.24 -4.74
CA MET A 131 5.44 4.83 -5.17
C MET A 131 5.77 5.34 -6.56
N TYR A 132 4.81 5.36 -7.49
CA TYR A 132 4.95 5.95 -8.81
C TYR A 132 5.29 7.44 -8.72
N ASP A 133 4.50 8.23 -8.00
CA ASP A 133 4.70 9.68 -7.86
C ASP A 133 6.06 10.00 -7.24
N LYS A 134 6.45 9.26 -6.21
CA LYS A 134 7.74 9.43 -5.56
C LYS A 134 8.92 9.12 -6.47
N HIS A 135 8.85 8.04 -7.22
CA HIS A 135 9.99 7.54 -8.00
C HIS A 135 10.01 8.03 -9.45
N LEU A 136 8.94 8.64 -9.95
CA LEU A 136 8.93 9.23 -11.29
C LEU A 136 9.95 10.37 -11.45
N ASN A 137 10.14 11.16 -10.40
CA ASN A 137 11.03 12.32 -10.37
C ASN A 137 12.37 12.02 -9.68
N ASN A 138 12.52 10.85 -9.07
CA ASN A 138 13.76 10.43 -8.41
C ASN A 138 14.52 9.49 -9.35
N THR A 139 15.68 9.93 -9.80
CA THR A 139 16.60 9.05 -10.54
C THR A 139 17.20 8.04 -9.58
N PHE A 140 17.05 6.74 -9.86
CA PHE A 140 17.83 5.71 -9.19
C PHE A 140 19.32 5.94 -9.44
N LYS A 141 20.16 5.64 -8.47
CA LYS A 141 21.63 5.71 -8.60
C LYS A 141 22.15 4.67 -9.59
N PHE A 142 21.45 3.55 -9.70
CA PHE A 142 21.81 2.45 -10.58
C PHE A 142 20.84 2.37 -11.77
N THR A 143 21.38 1.96 -12.91
CA THR A 143 20.60 1.79 -14.13
C THR A 143 19.78 0.50 -14.10
N HIS A 144 18.82 0.38 -15.01
CA HIS A 144 18.09 -0.86 -15.25
C HIS A 144 18.99 -2.09 -15.44
N ASP A 145 20.13 -1.91 -16.12
CA ASP A 145 21.08 -2.99 -16.36
C ASP A 145 21.64 -3.56 -15.06
N HIS A 146 21.86 -2.72 -14.05
CA HIS A 146 22.34 -3.19 -12.75
C HIS A 146 21.27 -4.03 -12.03
N PHE A 147 20.02 -3.56 -12.00
CA PHE A 147 18.94 -4.28 -11.35
C PHE A 147 18.59 -5.59 -12.07
N GLY A 148 18.48 -5.54 -13.39
CA GLY A 148 18.04 -6.66 -14.22
C GLY A 148 19.11 -7.70 -14.49
N SER A 149 20.38 -7.40 -14.24
CA SER A 149 21.51 -8.31 -14.56
C SER A 149 21.79 -9.32 -13.45
N TYR A 150 21.97 -10.56 -13.82
CA TYR A 150 22.45 -11.59 -12.91
C TYR A 150 23.92 -11.39 -12.50
N PHE A 151 24.69 -10.68 -13.27
CA PHE A 151 26.13 -10.51 -13.06
C PHE A 151 26.51 -9.93 -11.66
N TYR A 152 25.64 -9.10 -11.13
CA TYR A 152 25.88 -8.44 -9.83
C TYR A 152 25.35 -9.23 -8.63
N LYS A 153 24.62 -10.34 -8.86
CA LYS A 153 23.97 -11.10 -7.79
C LYS A 153 24.99 -11.91 -6.97
N LYS A 154 24.91 -11.79 -5.65
CA LYS A 154 25.83 -12.45 -4.70
C LYS A 154 25.08 -13.33 -3.70
N HIS A 155 23.80 -13.03 -3.48
CA HIS A 155 22.98 -13.67 -2.45
C HIS A 155 21.69 -14.22 -3.05
N ASP A 156 21.08 -15.18 -2.32
CA ASP A 156 19.87 -15.87 -2.76
C ASP A 156 18.65 -14.98 -2.63
N PHE A 157 18.31 -14.54 -1.42
CA PHE A 157 17.06 -13.84 -1.15
C PHE A 157 17.28 -12.48 -0.48
N LEU A 158 16.32 -11.58 -0.76
CA LEU A 158 16.10 -10.35 -0.01
C LEU A 158 14.79 -10.48 0.77
N TYR A 159 14.84 -10.40 2.12
CA TYR A 159 13.67 -10.53 2.97
C TYR A 159 13.64 -9.41 4.02
N LEU A 160 12.95 -8.32 3.72
CA LEU A 160 12.95 -7.11 4.54
C LEU A 160 11.67 -7.00 5.37
N ASN A 161 11.81 -6.99 6.70
CA ASN A 161 10.73 -6.79 7.64
C ASN A 161 11.10 -5.76 8.71
N LYS A 162 10.09 -5.03 9.19
CA LYS A 162 10.22 -4.11 10.32
C LYS A 162 9.39 -4.61 11.50
N ILE A 163 8.07 -4.59 11.39
CA ILE A 163 7.12 -4.89 12.47
C ILE A 163 6.89 -6.41 12.58
N PRO A 164 7.00 -7.00 13.80
CA PRO A 164 6.84 -8.43 14.04
C PRO A 164 5.35 -8.84 14.10
N ARG A 165 4.67 -8.81 12.96
CA ARG A 165 3.32 -9.38 12.85
C ARG A 165 3.40 -10.91 12.87
N GLU A 166 2.39 -11.58 13.42
CA GLU A 166 2.38 -13.02 13.66
C GLU A 166 2.77 -13.83 12.40
N HIS A 167 2.13 -13.57 11.27
CA HIS A 167 2.40 -14.27 10.02
C HIS A 167 3.85 -14.06 9.52
N ARG A 168 4.42 -12.87 9.71
CA ARG A 168 5.81 -12.57 9.35
C ARG A 168 6.80 -13.31 10.23
N VAL A 169 6.51 -13.36 11.54
CA VAL A 169 7.34 -14.08 12.52
C VAL A 169 7.31 -15.59 12.23
N LYS A 170 6.12 -16.13 11.93
CA LYS A 170 5.98 -17.55 11.54
C LYS A 170 6.80 -17.88 10.30
N LEU A 171 6.66 -17.09 9.23
CA LEU A 171 7.43 -17.28 8.00
C LEU A 171 8.94 -17.16 8.25
N TYR A 172 9.37 -16.11 8.94
CA TYR A 172 10.78 -15.88 9.28
C TYR A 172 11.40 -17.07 10.03
N ASN A 173 10.72 -17.54 11.07
CA ASN A 173 11.21 -18.66 11.87
C ASN A 173 11.34 -19.96 11.06
N LYS A 174 10.36 -20.24 10.16
CA LYS A 174 10.43 -21.40 9.27
C LYS A 174 11.55 -21.27 8.24
N LEU A 175 11.72 -20.11 7.61
CA LEU A 175 12.82 -19.84 6.66
C LEU A 175 14.18 -20.01 7.32
N LEU A 176 14.37 -19.53 8.55
CA LEU A 176 15.59 -19.73 9.33
C LEU A 176 15.83 -21.20 9.62
N LYS A 177 14.83 -21.88 10.19
CA LYS A 177 14.91 -23.30 10.57
C LYS A 177 15.31 -24.19 9.38
N GLU A 178 14.74 -23.90 8.21
CA GLU A 178 14.98 -24.65 6.99
C GLU A 178 16.25 -24.20 6.24
N GLY A 179 17.03 -23.29 6.78
CA GLY A 179 18.30 -22.82 6.21
C GLY A 179 18.15 -21.98 4.93
N VAL A 180 16.93 -21.50 4.62
CA VAL A 180 16.66 -20.69 3.42
C VAL A 180 17.46 -19.40 3.45
N LEU A 181 17.57 -18.77 4.63
CA LEU A 181 18.22 -17.46 4.80
C LEU A 181 19.74 -17.53 4.93
N SER A 182 20.38 -18.68 4.79
CA SER A 182 21.82 -18.88 5.04
C SER A 182 22.75 -18.06 4.12
N ASN A 183 22.31 -17.74 2.91
CA ASN A 183 23.02 -16.86 1.95
C ASN A 183 22.09 -15.76 1.47
N SER A 184 21.46 -15.05 2.39
CA SER A 184 20.42 -14.07 2.07
C SER A 184 20.64 -12.79 2.86
N LEU A 185 20.13 -11.69 2.32
CA LEU A 185 20.04 -10.40 2.99
C LEU A 185 18.66 -10.26 3.61
N TYR A 186 18.59 -10.08 4.91
CA TYR A 186 17.30 -9.95 5.59
C TYR A 186 17.33 -9.04 6.79
N THR A 187 16.20 -8.44 7.10
CA THR A 187 15.99 -7.61 8.29
C THR A 187 14.74 -8.03 9.04
N PHE A 188 14.75 -7.79 10.36
CA PHE A 188 13.58 -7.79 11.20
C PHE A 188 13.80 -6.79 12.35
N LEU A 189 13.42 -5.53 12.16
CA LEU A 189 13.96 -4.41 12.94
C LEU A 189 13.36 -4.27 14.32
N GLU A 190 12.10 -4.65 14.54
CA GLU A 190 11.37 -4.50 15.81
C GLU A 190 11.19 -5.82 16.57
N LEU A 191 12.03 -6.82 16.33
CA LEU A 191 12.15 -7.98 17.21
C LEU A 191 12.86 -7.58 18.51
N ASP A 192 12.66 -8.36 19.60
CA ASP A 192 13.38 -8.22 20.87
C ASP A 192 14.91 -8.20 20.67
N LYS A 193 15.37 -8.96 19.67
CA LYS A 193 16.75 -8.89 19.16
C LYS A 193 16.69 -8.49 17.68
N PRO A 194 16.82 -7.20 17.36
CA PRO A 194 16.72 -6.72 16.00
C PRO A 194 17.75 -7.36 15.06
N VAL A 195 17.30 -7.81 13.91
CA VAL A 195 18.14 -8.27 12.83
C VAL A 195 18.31 -7.15 11.82
N ARG A 196 19.54 -6.74 11.56
CA ARG A 196 19.88 -5.66 10.63
C ARG A 196 20.75 -6.20 9.51
N LEU A 197 20.75 -5.51 8.37
CA LEU A 197 21.72 -5.75 7.31
C LEU A 197 23.14 -5.44 7.84
N THR A 198 24.14 -6.08 7.25
CA THR A 198 25.53 -5.75 7.52
C THR A 198 25.87 -4.33 7.09
N GLN A 199 26.98 -3.75 7.58
CA GLN A 199 27.34 -2.36 7.31
C GLN A 199 27.40 -1.99 5.81
N GLU A 200 27.75 -2.95 4.95
CA GLU A 200 27.78 -2.75 3.50
C GLU A 200 26.40 -2.52 2.88
N HIS A 201 25.35 -2.95 3.58
CA HIS A 201 23.95 -2.90 3.15
C HIS A 201 23.07 -2.12 4.13
N GLU A 202 23.67 -1.46 5.11
CA GLU A 202 22.88 -0.62 6.01
C GLU A 202 22.08 0.38 5.18
N LEU A 203 20.76 0.27 5.33
CA LEU A 203 19.88 1.37 5.00
C LEU A 203 20.44 2.60 5.69
N PRO A 204 20.57 3.74 5.03
CA PRO A 204 20.96 4.94 5.71
C PRO A 204 20.04 5.08 6.91
N TRP A 205 20.59 4.85 8.10
CA TRP A 205 19.87 5.00 9.36
C TRP A 205 19.62 6.49 9.52
N VAL A 206 18.42 6.89 9.22
CA VAL A 206 17.97 8.21 9.58
C VAL A 206 17.32 8.09 10.94
N LYS A 207 17.73 8.93 11.84
CA LYS A 207 17.16 8.96 13.20
C LYS A 207 15.66 9.23 13.08
N PRO A 208 14.81 8.61 13.92
CA PRO A 208 13.36 8.82 13.89
C PRO A 208 12.93 10.30 13.93
N GLU A 209 13.74 11.16 14.56
CA GLU A 209 13.49 12.59 14.62
C GLU A 209 13.73 13.34 13.30
N ASP A 210 14.50 12.78 12.39
CA ASP A 210 14.85 13.41 11.10
C ASP A 210 13.90 12.99 9.97
N TYR A 211 12.95 12.09 10.26
CA TYR A 211 11.97 11.63 9.29
C TYR A 211 10.55 12.07 9.64
N PRO A 212 9.81 12.60 8.68
CA PRO A 212 8.37 12.55 8.78
C PRO A 212 7.97 11.08 8.88
N ILE A 213 7.15 10.74 9.86
CA ILE A 213 6.70 9.38 10.28
C ILE A 213 6.30 8.45 9.10
N TRP A 214 6.10 9.00 7.92
CA TRP A 214 5.52 8.42 6.71
C TRP A 214 6.49 8.21 5.53
N GLY A 215 7.79 8.45 5.67
CA GLY A 215 8.70 8.52 4.50
C GLY A 215 9.60 7.32 4.25
N LEU A 216 9.98 6.57 5.27
CA LEU A 216 10.98 5.48 5.16
C LEU A 216 10.50 4.25 4.40
N ASP A 217 9.22 3.96 4.50
CA ASP A 217 8.63 2.76 3.90
C ASP A 217 8.67 2.83 2.36
N GLN A 218 8.83 4.02 1.82
CA GLN A 218 8.68 4.31 0.40
C GLN A 218 10.01 4.48 -0.33
N ASP A 219 11.11 4.61 0.39
CA ASP A 219 12.43 4.66 -0.24
C ASP A 219 12.90 3.25 -0.62
N ILE A 220 13.50 3.15 -1.78
CA ILE A 220 14.17 1.94 -2.22
C ILE A 220 15.67 2.09 -1.91
N THR A 221 16.19 1.17 -1.11
CA THR A 221 17.62 1.02 -0.98
C THR A 221 18.08 0.05 -2.05
N GLU A 222 18.77 0.57 -3.05
CA GLU A 222 19.03 -0.13 -4.30
C GLU A 222 19.97 -1.33 -4.16
N GLN A 223 21.06 -1.17 -3.40
CA GLN A 223 22.12 -2.17 -3.34
C GLN A 223 21.64 -3.57 -2.93
N PRO A 224 20.78 -3.76 -1.93
CA PRO A 224 20.26 -5.09 -1.60
C PRO A 224 19.51 -5.77 -2.76
N TYR A 225 18.79 -5.02 -3.59
CA TYR A 225 18.13 -5.56 -4.78
C TYR A 225 19.11 -5.92 -5.90
N ILE A 226 20.23 -5.21 -6.00
CA ILE A 226 21.30 -5.53 -6.94
C ILE A 226 22.00 -6.80 -6.51
N ASP A 227 22.29 -6.97 -5.24
CA ASP A 227 23.10 -8.07 -4.71
C ASP A 227 22.31 -9.38 -4.54
N THR A 228 21.00 -9.38 -4.57
CA THR A 228 20.16 -10.59 -4.35
C THR A 228 19.42 -11.03 -5.61
N VAL A 229 19.08 -12.32 -5.73
CA VAL A 229 18.38 -12.86 -6.92
C VAL A 229 16.85 -12.81 -6.80
N CYS A 230 16.29 -12.88 -5.59
CA CYS A 230 14.85 -12.98 -5.39
C CYS A 230 14.40 -12.25 -4.12
N SER A 231 13.29 -11.54 -4.18
CA SER A 231 12.66 -10.96 -3.01
C SER A 231 11.63 -11.90 -2.42
N ILE A 232 11.72 -12.17 -1.11
CA ILE A 232 10.61 -12.75 -0.35
C ILE A 232 9.84 -11.56 0.24
N VAL A 233 8.66 -11.30 -0.30
CA VAL A 233 7.78 -10.20 0.12
C VAL A 233 6.82 -10.73 1.17
N SER A 234 6.75 -10.09 2.34
CA SER A 234 5.74 -10.39 3.35
C SER A 234 4.89 -9.14 3.58
N GLU A 235 3.67 -9.18 3.08
CA GLU A 235 2.77 -8.05 3.09
C GLU A 235 2.33 -7.63 4.50
N THR A 236 1.67 -6.50 4.59
CA THR A 236 1.22 -5.95 5.86
C THR A 236 0.13 -6.80 6.49
N ASN A 237 -0.77 -7.32 5.68
CA ASN A 237 -1.87 -8.20 6.09
C ASN A 237 -1.87 -9.49 5.28
N ASP A 238 -2.31 -10.56 5.91
CA ASP A 238 -2.64 -11.85 5.32
C ASP A 238 -4.10 -12.25 5.57
N ASN A 239 -4.94 -11.26 5.93
CA ASN A 239 -6.38 -11.42 6.17
C ASN A 239 -7.13 -11.63 4.86
N ASP A 240 -8.24 -12.35 4.91
CA ASP A 240 -8.74 -13.13 3.78
C ASP A 240 -9.66 -12.39 2.79
N THR A 241 -10.07 -11.16 3.05
CA THR A 241 -11.16 -10.59 2.25
C THR A 241 -10.76 -9.65 1.15
N ASP A 242 -9.74 -8.84 1.33
CA ASP A 242 -9.32 -7.91 0.29
C ASP A 242 -7.81 -7.95 0.11
N VAL A 243 -7.38 -8.12 -1.13
CA VAL A 243 -5.97 -8.08 -1.46
C VAL A 243 -5.42 -6.67 -1.22
N PHE A 244 -4.48 -6.57 -0.31
CA PHE A 244 -3.85 -5.33 0.08
C PHE A 244 -2.38 -5.32 -0.36
N MET A 245 -2.10 -4.54 -1.41
CA MET A 245 -0.75 -4.41 -1.98
C MET A 245 -0.10 -3.14 -1.47
N THR A 246 1.04 -3.30 -0.81
CA THR A 246 1.76 -2.17 -0.23
C THR A 246 3.07 -1.88 -1.00
N GLU A 247 3.85 -0.93 -0.52
CA GLU A 247 5.17 -0.60 -1.06
C GLU A 247 6.08 -1.82 -1.23
N LYS A 248 5.80 -2.90 -0.50
CA LYS A 248 6.66 -4.09 -0.45
C LYS A 248 6.72 -4.86 -1.76
N ILE A 249 5.61 -4.93 -2.51
CA ILE A 249 5.61 -5.55 -3.84
C ILE A 249 6.10 -4.58 -4.92
N TRP A 250 5.85 -3.28 -4.77
CA TRP A 250 6.24 -2.31 -5.77
C TRP A 250 7.76 -2.14 -5.86
N LYS A 251 8.47 -2.22 -4.73
CA LYS A 251 9.93 -2.15 -4.69
C LYS A 251 10.62 -3.24 -5.55
N PRO A 252 10.35 -4.54 -5.37
CA PRO A 252 10.94 -5.56 -6.25
C PRO A 252 10.51 -5.43 -7.72
N ILE A 253 9.29 -4.95 -7.99
CA ILE A 253 8.85 -4.67 -9.37
C ILE A 253 9.69 -3.55 -9.99
N MET A 254 9.87 -2.44 -9.30
CA MET A 254 10.73 -1.33 -9.76
C MET A 254 12.20 -1.77 -9.92
N ALA A 255 12.67 -2.65 -9.06
CA ALA A 255 14.01 -3.22 -9.12
C ALA A 255 14.15 -4.36 -10.13
N GLN A 256 13.15 -4.64 -10.96
CA GLN A 256 13.16 -5.77 -11.91
C GLN A 256 13.56 -7.10 -11.24
N HIS A 257 13.11 -7.32 -10.03
CA HIS A 257 13.48 -8.48 -9.24
C HIS A 257 12.48 -9.63 -9.40
N VAL A 258 12.96 -10.85 -9.31
CA VAL A 258 12.09 -12.02 -9.11
C VAL A 258 11.52 -11.92 -7.70
N PHE A 259 10.29 -12.36 -7.49
CA PHE A 259 9.66 -12.29 -6.17
C PHE A 259 8.79 -13.50 -5.85
N VAL A 260 8.73 -13.82 -4.56
CA VAL A 260 7.77 -14.72 -3.93
C VAL A 260 7.00 -13.90 -2.89
N VAL A 261 5.67 -14.00 -2.86
CA VAL A 261 4.84 -13.13 -2.02
C VAL A 261 4.07 -13.93 -0.98
N HIS A 262 4.21 -13.56 0.28
CA HIS A 262 3.32 -13.92 1.37
C HIS A 262 2.36 -12.77 1.63
N GLY A 263 1.16 -12.88 1.13
CA GLY A 263 0.07 -11.90 1.25
C GLY A 263 -1.28 -12.60 1.37
N ASN A 264 -2.36 -11.86 1.13
CA ASN A 264 -3.72 -12.38 1.13
C ASN A 264 -3.91 -13.58 0.19
N HIS A 265 -5.01 -14.30 0.35
CA HIS A 265 -5.45 -15.31 -0.62
C HIS A 265 -5.68 -14.63 -1.99
N LEU A 266 -5.29 -15.30 -3.08
CA LEU A 266 -5.37 -14.80 -4.46
C LEU A 266 -4.58 -13.49 -4.73
N TYR A 267 -3.54 -13.22 -3.96
CA TYR A 267 -2.70 -12.02 -4.13
C TYR A 267 -2.07 -11.93 -5.53
N LEU A 268 -1.45 -13.01 -5.99
CA LEU A 268 -0.82 -13.06 -7.31
C LEU A 268 -1.85 -13.03 -8.43
N GLN A 269 -3.04 -13.63 -8.22
CA GLN A 269 -4.15 -13.50 -9.15
C GLN A 269 -4.53 -12.02 -9.32
N LYS A 270 -4.72 -11.29 -8.21
CA LYS A 270 -5.05 -9.87 -8.25
C LYS A 270 -3.97 -9.03 -8.94
N LEU A 271 -2.70 -9.36 -8.70
CA LEU A 271 -1.57 -8.71 -9.37
C LEU A 271 -1.65 -8.89 -10.90
N ARG A 272 -2.03 -10.10 -11.36
CA ARG A 272 -2.25 -10.40 -12.80
C ARG A 272 -3.44 -9.62 -13.37
N GLU A 273 -4.54 -9.52 -12.63
CA GLU A 273 -5.75 -8.79 -13.05
C GLU A 273 -5.49 -7.30 -13.31
N ILE A 274 -4.57 -6.68 -12.57
CA ILE A 274 -4.17 -5.28 -12.77
C ILE A 274 -3.05 -5.11 -13.80
N GLY A 275 -2.68 -6.20 -14.50
CA GLY A 275 -1.80 -6.17 -15.68
C GLY A 275 -0.34 -6.52 -15.44
N PHE A 276 0.05 -6.91 -14.23
CA PHE A 276 1.40 -7.43 -13.97
C PHE A 276 1.50 -8.92 -14.29
N LYS A 277 2.71 -9.40 -14.43
CA LYS A 277 3.01 -10.82 -14.64
C LYS A 277 3.67 -11.42 -13.41
N THR A 278 3.38 -12.69 -13.17
CA THR A 278 3.98 -13.48 -12.08
C THR A 278 4.84 -14.59 -12.65
N PHE A 279 5.51 -15.34 -11.80
CA PHE A 279 6.54 -16.30 -12.22
C PHE A 279 6.03 -17.75 -12.32
N GLY A 280 4.70 -17.96 -12.37
CA GLY A 280 4.08 -19.29 -12.39
C GLY A 280 4.46 -20.19 -13.56
N SER A 281 5.06 -19.64 -14.65
CA SER A 281 5.63 -20.42 -15.74
C SER A 281 7.04 -20.97 -15.45
N TYR A 282 7.64 -20.55 -14.35
CA TYR A 282 9.02 -20.87 -13.97
C TYR A 282 9.12 -21.64 -12.68
N PHE A 283 8.19 -21.42 -11.75
CA PHE A 283 8.10 -22.12 -10.47
C PHE A 283 6.66 -22.13 -9.93
N ASP A 284 6.39 -23.07 -9.01
CA ASP A 284 5.06 -23.28 -8.48
C ASP A 284 4.56 -22.10 -7.64
N GLU A 285 3.45 -21.49 -8.07
CA GLU A 285 2.75 -20.41 -7.37
C GLU A 285 1.41 -20.88 -6.75
N SER A 286 1.19 -22.20 -6.63
CA SER A 286 -0.06 -22.78 -6.08
C SER A 286 -0.34 -22.33 -4.63
N TYR A 287 0.68 -21.87 -3.90
CA TYR A 287 0.54 -21.29 -2.57
C TYR A 287 -0.40 -20.07 -2.54
N ASP A 288 -0.60 -19.40 -3.68
CA ASP A 288 -1.51 -18.26 -3.80
C ASP A 288 -2.98 -18.69 -3.62
N LEU A 289 -3.29 -19.94 -3.97
CA LEU A 289 -4.63 -20.53 -3.86
C LEU A 289 -4.90 -21.17 -2.49
N GLU A 290 -3.89 -21.24 -1.61
CA GLU A 290 -4.04 -21.86 -0.30
C GLU A 290 -4.71 -20.90 0.70
N ASN A 291 -5.81 -21.35 1.29
CA ASN A 291 -6.57 -20.59 2.29
C ASN A 291 -6.04 -20.81 3.72
N ASP A 292 -5.46 -21.98 3.99
CA ASP A 292 -4.84 -22.28 5.28
C ASP A 292 -3.51 -21.54 5.37
N LYS A 293 -3.41 -20.60 6.30
CA LYS A 293 -2.24 -19.73 6.48
C LYS A 293 -0.95 -20.49 6.78
N ASP A 294 -1.04 -21.55 7.59
CA ASP A 294 0.13 -22.34 7.96
C ASP A 294 0.61 -23.21 6.79
N LYS A 295 -0.32 -23.78 6.01
CA LYS A 295 0.01 -24.52 4.77
C LYS A 295 0.57 -23.59 3.70
N LYS A 296 0.02 -22.38 3.55
CA LYS A 296 0.55 -21.34 2.66
C LYS A 296 2.01 -21.02 2.99
N ILE A 297 2.31 -20.81 4.27
CA ILE A 297 3.67 -20.58 4.74
C ILE A 297 4.58 -21.78 4.42
N ASP A 298 4.09 -23.01 4.65
CA ASP A 298 4.86 -24.23 4.34
C ASP A 298 5.16 -24.36 2.84
N ALA A 299 4.19 -24.07 1.99
CA ALA A 299 4.37 -24.07 0.55
C ALA A 299 5.39 -23.02 0.08
N ILE A 300 5.32 -21.79 0.64
CA ILE A 300 6.30 -20.74 0.36
C ILE A 300 7.71 -21.14 0.79
N VAL A 301 7.86 -21.73 1.98
CA VAL A 301 9.17 -22.21 2.45
C VAL A 301 9.71 -23.32 1.56
N SER A 302 8.85 -24.27 1.15
CA SER A 302 9.21 -25.35 0.22
C SER A 302 9.67 -24.78 -1.13
N LEU A 303 8.94 -23.82 -1.69
CA LEU A 303 9.33 -23.12 -2.91
C LEU A 303 10.69 -22.44 -2.73
N CYS A 304 10.91 -21.70 -1.66
CA CYS A 304 12.18 -21.02 -1.41
C CYS A 304 13.34 -22.01 -1.28
N LYS A 305 13.14 -23.19 -0.67
CA LYS A 305 14.13 -24.26 -0.64
C LYS A 305 14.47 -24.76 -2.04
N HIS A 306 13.45 -25.00 -2.87
CA HIS A 306 13.65 -25.37 -4.27
C HIS A 306 14.42 -24.29 -5.03
N LEU A 307 14.07 -23.02 -4.85
CA LEU A 307 14.73 -21.89 -5.51
C LEU A 307 16.22 -21.74 -5.14
N LYS A 308 16.68 -22.29 -4.01
CA LYS A 308 18.13 -22.38 -3.71
C LYS A 308 18.89 -23.37 -4.61
N THR A 309 18.19 -24.26 -5.30
CA THR A 309 18.80 -25.31 -6.13
C THR A 309 18.73 -25.02 -7.63
N VAL A 310 18.00 -23.97 -8.03
CA VAL A 310 17.83 -23.63 -9.45
C VAL A 310 19.04 -22.89 -10.01
N ASN A 311 19.21 -22.93 -11.31
CA ASN A 311 20.17 -22.08 -12.00
C ASN A 311 19.60 -20.66 -12.17
N TRP A 312 19.95 -19.76 -11.28
CA TRP A 312 19.47 -18.38 -11.30
C TRP A 312 19.89 -17.61 -12.55
N GLN A 313 21.03 -17.90 -13.15
CA GLN A 313 21.43 -17.27 -14.39
C GLN A 313 20.45 -17.58 -15.52
N ASP A 314 19.99 -18.83 -15.60
CA ASP A 314 18.97 -19.22 -16.58
C ASP A 314 17.61 -18.59 -16.28
N ILE A 315 17.18 -18.56 -15.02
CA ILE A 315 15.93 -17.89 -14.60
C ILE A 315 15.97 -16.41 -14.99
N TYR A 316 17.06 -15.71 -14.71
CA TYR A 316 17.20 -14.29 -15.04
C TYR A 316 17.14 -14.05 -16.55
N ARG A 317 17.79 -14.91 -17.35
CA ARG A 317 17.75 -14.82 -18.81
C ARG A 317 16.34 -15.06 -19.36
N GLN A 318 15.65 -16.07 -18.85
CA GLN A 318 14.30 -16.43 -19.31
C GLN A 318 13.24 -15.43 -18.88
N THR A 319 13.40 -14.79 -17.73
CA THR A 319 12.41 -13.87 -17.15
C THR A 319 12.64 -12.41 -17.53
N ILE A 320 13.64 -12.07 -18.33
CA ILE A 320 13.99 -10.68 -18.65
C ILE A 320 12.80 -9.90 -19.22
N ALA A 321 12.08 -10.45 -20.18
CA ALA A 321 10.92 -9.81 -20.79
C ALA A 321 9.74 -9.67 -19.81
N LEU A 322 9.56 -10.62 -18.87
CA LEU A 322 8.55 -10.56 -17.83
C LEU A 322 8.86 -9.43 -16.85
N ARG A 323 10.09 -9.37 -16.35
CA ARG A 323 10.53 -8.36 -15.40
C ARG A 323 10.50 -6.96 -16.00
N GLN A 324 10.90 -6.80 -17.26
CA GLN A 324 10.77 -5.54 -17.99
C GLN A 324 9.31 -5.14 -18.15
N HIS A 325 8.43 -6.07 -18.54
CA HIS A 325 6.99 -5.82 -18.63
C HIS A 325 6.41 -5.28 -17.29
N ASN A 326 6.82 -5.86 -16.17
CA ASN A 326 6.35 -5.41 -14.87
C ASN A 326 6.85 -4.01 -14.53
N TYR A 327 8.11 -3.72 -14.83
CA TYR A 327 8.67 -2.38 -14.69
C TYR A 327 7.91 -1.35 -15.54
N ASP A 328 7.72 -1.65 -16.84
CA ASP A 328 7.02 -0.75 -17.76
C ASP A 328 5.54 -0.56 -17.36
N THR A 329 4.91 -1.62 -16.83
CA THR A 329 3.55 -1.55 -16.31
C THR A 329 3.47 -0.66 -15.08
N PHE A 330 4.43 -0.78 -14.16
CA PHE A 330 4.49 0.06 -12.95
C PHE A 330 4.60 1.55 -13.29
N PHE A 331 5.44 1.92 -14.24
CA PHE A 331 5.64 3.30 -14.69
C PHE A 331 4.66 3.77 -15.78
N ASN A 332 3.66 2.96 -16.12
CA ASN A 332 2.64 3.34 -17.09
C ASN A 332 1.53 4.17 -16.41
N LYS A 333 1.58 5.50 -16.63
CA LYS A 333 0.63 6.44 -16.05
C LYS A 333 -0.83 6.13 -16.43
N GLU A 334 -1.08 5.68 -17.66
CA GLU A 334 -2.45 5.40 -18.13
C GLU A 334 -3.05 4.19 -17.39
N LYS A 335 -2.27 3.13 -17.21
CA LYS A 335 -2.71 1.95 -16.43
C LYS A 335 -2.96 2.30 -14.98
N LEU A 336 -2.05 3.04 -14.37
CA LEU A 336 -2.21 3.52 -13.00
C LEU A 336 -3.47 4.38 -12.86
N SER A 337 -3.68 5.35 -13.75
CA SER A 337 -4.87 6.21 -13.75
C SER A 337 -6.16 5.41 -13.94
N ALA A 338 -6.16 4.40 -14.81
CA ALA A 338 -7.31 3.52 -15.01
C ALA A 338 -7.67 2.75 -13.72
N GLU A 339 -6.67 2.26 -12.97
CA GLU A 339 -6.92 1.56 -11.72
C GLU A 339 -7.41 2.51 -10.61
N VAL A 340 -6.83 3.71 -10.51
CA VAL A 340 -7.30 4.75 -9.59
C VAL A 340 -8.73 5.17 -9.93
N ASN A 341 -9.04 5.38 -11.20
CA ASN A 341 -10.37 5.81 -11.64
C ASN A 341 -11.47 4.80 -11.29
N LYS A 342 -11.19 3.49 -11.27
CA LYS A 342 -12.16 2.49 -10.78
C LYS A 342 -12.63 2.81 -9.35
N THR A 343 -11.70 3.18 -8.49
CA THR A 343 -12.00 3.56 -7.11
C THR A 343 -12.77 4.88 -7.05
N LEU A 344 -12.39 5.87 -7.87
CA LEU A 344 -13.06 7.17 -7.94
C LEU A 344 -14.47 7.08 -8.53
N ILE A 345 -14.70 6.22 -9.53
CA ILE A 345 -16.04 5.99 -10.10
C ILE A 345 -16.97 5.42 -9.03
N GLY A 346 -16.55 4.39 -8.30
CA GLY A 346 -17.35 3.84 -7.20
C GLY A 346 -17.69 4.88 -6.13
N PHE A 347 -16.77 5.80 -5.86
CA PHE A 347 -16.98 6.95 -5.00
C PHE A 347 -18.06 7.90 -5.54
N LEU A 348 -18.01 8.27 -6.82
CA LEU A 348 -19.00 9.14 -7.45
C LEU A 348 -20.39 8.49 -7.53
N GLU A 349 -20.47 7.21 -7.87
CA GLU A 349 -21.72 6.44 -7.90
C GLU A 349 -22.38 6.37 -6.52
N PHE A 350 -21.63 6.18 -5.45
CA PHE A 350 -22.14 6.23 -4.09
C PHE A 350 -22.82 7.58 -3.79
N PHE A 351 -22.25 8.67 -4.28
CA PHE A 351 -22.79 10.00 -4.06
C PHE A 351 -24.04 10.29 -4.89
N ASP A 352 -24.10 9.79 -6.10
CA ASP A 352 -25.29 9.96 -6.95
C ASP A 352 -26.48 9.13 -6.45
N SER A 353 -26.23 7.91 -5.95
CA SER A 353 -27.28 7.03 -5.42
C SER A 353 -27.92 7.54 -4.13
N SER A 354 -27.19 8.28 -3.30
CA SER A 354 -27.72 8.80 -2.03
C SER A 354 -28.58 10.07 -2.16
N GLN A 355 -28.74 10.63 -3.36
CA GLN A 355 -29.65 11.74 -3.62
C GLN A 355 -31.12 11.30 -3.86
N VAL A 356 -31.36 9.99 -4.06
CA VAL A 356 -32.71 9.46 -4.37
C VAL A 356 -33.55 9.15 -3.11
N SER A 357 -32.98 9.24 -1.93
CA SER A 357 -33.62 8.87 -0.65
C SER A 357 -33.82 10.04 0.34
N SER A 358 -33.95 11.26 -0.15
CA SER A 358 -34.30 12.43 0.69
C SER A 358 -35.70 12.94 0.39
#